data_9a4409c868964ad4032809c53341cea6
#
_entry.id   9a4409c868964ad4032809c53341cea6
#
_cell.length_a   1.000
_cell.length_b   1.000
_cell.length_c   1.000
_cell.angle_alpha   90.00
_cell.angle_beta   90.00
_cell.angle_gamma   90.00
#
_symmetry.space_group_name_H-M   'P 1'
#
loop_
_entity.id
_entity.type
_entity.pdbx_description
1 polymer ?
#
loop_
_entity_poly.entity_id
_entity_poly.type
_entity_poly.pdbx_seq_one_letter_code
_entity_poly.pdbx_strand_id
1 'polypeptide(L)'
;TSHLPTLRNPRQAAEQVAVLDQLSGGRVLLGVGRGYAPEMLRAFHVPVAEKRRIFAWTLDLMQQAWQGEAISLDGNPDNAVKVYPVPVQQPYPPIWVAAFGPKALAQAGRMGLPYLASPMEGIRTLADNYAQHRQASVEEGVSPADIVPVMRTVYVSDDATEVAELRKRVVSETENSRLQPGEGVDDWMLIGDPAYVRDGIQRYQERLGMTHMVVTRLRLPGLTESQLRASVALLAETVAASS
;
A
#
# COMPACT_ATOMS: atom_id res chain seq x y z
N THR A 1 4.71 -5.46 0.39
CA THR A 1 5.84 -4.49 0.56
C THR A 1 5.72 -3.43 -0.51
N SER A 2 5.92 -2.17 -0.11
CA SER A 2 5.96 -1.07 -1.08
C SER A 2 7.32 -1.04 -1.78
N HIS A 3 7.31 -0.74 -3.08
CA HIS A 3 8.52 -0.35 -3.79
C HIS A 3 9.04 0.99 -3.23
N LEU A 4 10.35 1.13 -3.08
CA LEU A 4 10.95 2.33 -2.49
C LEU A 4 11.75 3.10 -3.56
N PRO A 5 11.11 3.97 -4.35
CA PRO A 5 11.80 4.75 -5.40
C PRO A 5 12.95 5.58 -4.85
N THR A 6 12.80 6.10 -3.65
CA THR A 6 13.83 6.89 -2.94
C THR A 6 15.20 6.20 -2.86
N LEU A 7 15.22 4.87 -2.87
CA LEU A 7 16.45 4.06 -2.74
C LEU A 7 16.96 3.51 -4.09
N ARG A 8 16.41 3.98 -5.20
CA ARG A 8 16.64 3.40 -6.52
C ARG A 8 17.11 4.44 -7.52
N ASN A 9 17.89 3.98 -8.51
CA ASN A 9 18.10 4.77 -9.71
C ASN A 9 16.77 4.84 -10.50
N PRO A 10 16.27 6.03 -10.87
CA PRO A 10 14.99 6.20 -11.56
C PRO A 10 14.84 5.37 -12.83
N ARG A 11 15.91 5.28 -13.65
CA ARG A 11 15.92 4.50 -14.90
C ARG A 11 15.74 3.03 -14.65
N GLN A 12 16.49 2.47 -13.69
CA GLN A 12 16.38 1.06 -13.31
C GLN A 12 15.01 0.74 -12.68
N ALA A 13 14.51 1.64 -11.85
CA ALA A 13 13.19 1.47 -11.24
C ALA A 13 12.08 1.48 -12.29
N ALA A 14 12.14 2.39 -13.25
CA ALA A 14 11.19 2.45 -14.36
C ALA A 14 11.22 1.19 -15.22
N GLU A 15 12.43 0.74 -15.61
CA GLU A 15 12.63 -0.49 -16.39
C GLU A 15 12.06 -1.71 -15.67
N GLN A 16 12.42 -1.92 -14.41
CA GLN A 16 11.96 -3.08 -13.61
C GLN A 16 10.44 -3.16 -13.52
N VAL A 17 9.77 -2.05 -13.29
CA VAL A 17 8.31 -2.01 -13.22
C VAL A 17 7.68 -2.25 -14.58
N ALA A 18 8.23 -1.66 -15.64
CA ALA A 18 7.75 -1.85 -17.00
C ALA A 18 7.89 -3.32 -17.45
N VAL A 19 9.03 -3.98 -17.14
CA VAL A 19 9.23 -5.41 -17.41
C VAL A 19 8.19 -6.26 -16.66
N LEU A 20 7.92 -5.97 -15.38
CA LEU A 20 6.89 -6.68 -14.63
C LEU A 20 5.49 -6.47 -15.23
N ASP A 21 5.20 -5.27 -15.72
CA ASP A 21 3.93 -4.97 -16.34
C ASP A 21 3.76 -5.73 -17.67
N GLN A 22 4.80 -5.78 -18.49
CA GLN A 22 4.85 -6.59 -19.71
C GLN A 22 4.64 -8.09 -19.41
N LEU A 23 5.39 -8.63 -18.44
CA LEU A 23 5.30 -10.05 -18.06
C LEU A 23 3.93 -10.43 -17.47
N SER A 24 3.30 -9.49 -16.78
CA SER A 24 1.96 -9.72 -16.23
C SER A 24 0.83 -9.48 -17.22
N GLY A 25 1.11 -8.93 -18.41
CA GLY A 25 0.08 -8.51 -19.37
C GLY A 25 -0.77 -7.37 -18.85
N GLY A 26 -0.15 -6.35 -18.24
CA GLY A 26 -0.83 -5.14 -17.77
C GLY A 26 -1.61 -5.30 -16.46
N ARG A 27 -1.15 -6.16 -15.53
CA ARG A 27 -1.82 -6.41 -14.24
C ARG A 27 -1.08 -5.82 -13.03
N VAL A 28 -0.04 -5.03 -13.24
CA VAL A 28 0.71 -4.43 -12.14
C VAL A 28 -0.10 -3.35 -11.46
N LEU A 29 -0.21 -3.44 -10.13
CA LEU A 29 -0.61 -2.36 -9.22
C LEU A 29 0.61 -2.00 -8.37
N LEU A 30 1.13 -0.78 -8.53
CA LEU A 30 2.39 -0.39 -7.94
C LEU A 30 2.19 0.34 -6.61
N GLY A 31 2.44 -0.33 -5.50
CA GLY A 31 2.53 0.30 -4.18
C GLY A 31 3.92 0.93 -3.97
N VAL A 32 4.00 2.23 -3.78
CA VAL A 32 5.25 2.95 -3.54
C VAL A 32 5.33 3.54 -2.13
N GLY A 33 6.54 3.71 -1.61
CA GLY A 33 6.79 4.36 -0.32
C GLY A 33 8.12 5.10 -0.31
N ARG A 34 8.27 6.06 0.62
CA ARG A 34 9.50 6.87 0.75
C ARG A 34 10.59 6.20 1.58
N GLY A 35 10.28 5.09 2.21
CA GLY A 35 11.10 4.57 3.30
C GLY A 35 10.92 5.36 4.60
N TYR A 36 10.91 4.66 5.73
CA TYR A 36 10.68 5.26 7.05
C TYR A 36 11.89 5.14 7.98
N ALA A 37 12.66 4.05 7.87
CA ALA A 37 13.77 3.76 8.76
C ALA A 37 15.01 4.61 8.40
N PRO A 38 15.51 5.49 9.30
CA PRO A 38 16.70 6.31 9.03
C PRO A 38 17.94 5.49 8.70
N GLU A 39 18.08 4.32 9.32
CA GLU A 39 19.21 3.38 9.10
C GLU A 39 19.23 2.88 7.65
N MET A 40 18.06 2.52 7.15
CA MET A 40 17.89 2.07 5.76
C MET A 40 18.23 3.21 4.78
N LEU A 41 17.73 4.42 5.02
CA LEU A 41 18.06 5.57 4.18
C LEU A 41 19.56 5.85 4.17
N ARG A 42 20.22 5.82 5.34
CA ARG A 42 21.68 5.97 5.45
C ARG A 42 22.45 4.90 4.70
N ALA A 43 22.03 3.63 4.80
CA ALA A 43 22.66 2.52 4.09
C ALA A 43 22.64 2.66 2.57
N PHE A 44 21.65 3.40 2.04
CA PHE A 44 21.53 3.72 0.62
C PHE A 44 21.98 5.16 0.28
N HIS A 45 22.70 5.81 1.18
CA HIS A 45 23.22 7.19 1.01
C HIS A 45 22.15 8.24 0.73
N VAL A 46 20.92 8.03 1.21
CA VAL A 46 19.82 8.98 1.05
C VAL A 46 19.73 9.89 2.27
N PRO A 47 19.91 11.22 2.12
CA PRO A 47 19.74 12.17 3.19
C PRO A 47 18.29 12.15 3.71
N VAL A 48 18.10 11.89 5.00
CA VAL A 48 16.76 11.76 5.62
C VAL A 48 15.91 13.02 5.41
N ALA A 49 16.52 14.20 5.44
CA ALA A 49 15.85 15.47 5.23
C ALA A 49 15.29 15.63 3.81
N GLU A 50 15.96 15.03 2.81
CA GLU A 50 15.61 15.17 1.39
C GLU A 50 14.70 14.05 0.86
N LYS A 51 14.42 13.04 1.66
CA LYS A 51 13.68 11.85 1.19
C LYS A 51 12.36 12.16 0.49
N ARG A 52 11.66 13.26 0.86
CA ARG A 52 10.40 13.67 0.20
C ARG A 52 10.65 14.24 -1.20
N ARG A 53 11.69 15.06 -1.34
CA ARG A 53 12.09 15.63 -2.63
C ARG A 53 12.58 14.54 -3.57
N ILE A 54 13.44 13.65 -3.06
CA ILE A 54 13.98 12.52 -3.85
C ILE A 54 12.86 11.58 -4.27
N PHE A 55 11.89 11.28 -3.39
CA PHE A 55 10.73 10.46 -3.73
C PHE A 55 9.91 11.07 -4.88
N ALA A 56 9.55 12.35 -4.77
CA ALA A 56 8.77 13.02 -5.81
C ALA A 56 9.52 13.08 -7.13
N TRP A 57 10.79 13.47 -7.11
CA TRP A 57 11.65 13.54 -8.29
C TRP A 57 11.84 12.18 -8.97
N THR A 58 12.11 11.11 -8.19
CA THR A 58 12.27 9.77 -8.76
C THR A 58 10.98 9.27 -9.38
N LEU A 59 9.84 9.50 -8.73
CA LEU A 59 8.55 9.05 -9.25
C LEU A 59 8.15 9.80 -10.51
N ASP A 60 8.40 11.10 -10.57
CA ASP A 60 8.17 11.92 -11.75
C ASP A 60 8.99 11.42 -12.94
N LEU A 61 10.30 11.18 -12.77
CA LEU A 61 11.13 10.59 -13.82
C LEU A 61 10.66 9.19 -14.27
N MET A 62 10.19 8.37 -13.32
CA MET A 62 9.63 7.06 -13.67
C MET A 62 8.37 7.22 -14.53
N GLN A 63 7.48 8.16 -14.19
CA GLN A 63 6.26 8.41 -14.96
C GLN A 63 6.57 8.93 -16.37
N GLN A 64 7.51 9.85 -16.52
CA GLN A 64 8.00 10.33 -17.83
C GLN A 64 8.56 9.18 -18.67
N ALA A 65 9.43 8.34 -18.07
CA ALA A 65 10.03 7.20 -18.75
C ALA A 65 8.97 6.20 -19.25
N TRP A 66 7.92 5.93 -18.45
CA TRP A 66 6.84 5.02 -18.84
C TRP A 66 5.96 5.59 -19.97
N GLN A 67 5.90 6.90 -20.11
CA GLN A 67 5.24 7.57 -21.24
C GLN A 67 6.12 7.64 -22.49
N GLY A 68 7.32 7.04 -22.44
CA GLY A 68 8.26 6.99 -23.57
C GLY A 68 9.12 8.24 -23.74
N GLU A 69 9.11 9.14 -22.75
CA GLU A 69 9.96 10.32 -22.76
C GLU A 69 11.41 9.97 -22.42
N ALA A 70 12.34 10.75 -22.93
CA ALA A 70 13.75 10.64 -22.54
C ALA A 70 13.97 11.37 -21.22
N ILE A 71 14.58 10.69 -20.25
CA ILE A 71 14.81 11.23 -18.89
C ILE A 71 16.30 11.49 -18.63
N SER A 72 16.60 12.65 -18.04
CA SER A 72 17.94 13.04 -17.58
C SER A 72 17.99 13.01 -16.05
N LEU A 73 19.04 12.42 -15.47
CA LEU A 73 19.23 12.37 -14.01
C LEU A 73 19.93 13.61 -13.43
N ASP A 74 20.61 14.38 -14.26
CA ASP A 74 21.34 15.61 -13.91
C ASP A 74 20.67 16.89 -14.43
N GLY A 75 19.51 16.73 -15.09
CA GLY A 75 18.78 17.85 -15.68
C GLY A 75 19.37 18.36 -17.01
N ASN A 76 20.47 17.75 -17.51
CA ASN A 76 21.02 18.10 -18.81
C ASN A 76 20.29 17.33 -19.92
N PRO A 77 19.62 18.01 -20.89
CA PRO A 77 18.92 17.36 -21.99
C PRO A 77 19.84 16.47 -22.86
N ASP A 78 21.12 16.83 -23.00
CA ASP A 78 22.07 16.06 -23.79
C ASP A 78 22.36 14.68 -23.17
N ASN A 79 22.12 14.51 -21.87
CA ASN A 79 22.26 13.26 -21.13
C ASN A 79 20.94 12.49 -20.99
N ALA A 80 19.87 12.95 -21.66
CA ALA A 80 18.58 12.28 -21.58
C ALA A 80 18.58 10.99 -22.41
N VAL A 81 18.03 9.91 -21.84
CA VAL A 81 17.90 8.63 -22.51
C VAL A 81 16.48 8.07 -22.33
N LYS A 82 16.00 7.37 -23.34
CA LYS A 82 14.75 6.59 -23.24
C LYS A 82 14.99 5.29 -22.52
N VAL A 83 14.03 4.90 -21.70
CA VAL A 83 14.02 3.64 -20.97
C VAL A 83 13.07 2.65 -21.67
N TYR A 84 13.51 1.44 -21.86
CA TYR A 84 12.72 0.36 -22.47
C TYR A 84 12.78 -0.91 -21.60
N PRO A 85 11.71 -1.75 -21.61
CA PRO A 85 10.44 -1.51 -22.32
C PRO A 85 9.61 -0.39 -21.66
N VAL A 86 8.59 0.09 -22.36
CA VAL A 86 7.49 0.85 -21.72
C VAL A 86 6.44 -0.11 -21.19
N PRO A 87 5.64 0.26 -20.18
CA PRO A 87 4.55 -0.58 -19.68
C PRO A 87 3.47 -0.87 -20.74
N VAL A 88 2.75 -1.96 -20.55
CA VAL A 88 1.51 -2.25 -21.30
C VAL A 88 0.42 -1.27 -20.89
N GLN A 89 0.30 -0.99 -19.59
CA GLN A 89 -0.66 -0.03 -19.05
C GLN A 89 -0.28 1.40 -19.38
N GLN A 90 -1.23 2.19 -19.89
CA GLN A 90 -1.02 3.57 -20.31
C GLN A 90 -1.87 4.52 -19.46
N PRO A 91 -1.36 5.71 -19.09
CA PRO A 91 0.00 6.23 -19.35
C PRO A 91 1.09 5.51 -18.53
N TYR A 92 0.73 4.78 -17.50
CA TYR A 92 1.60 3.94 -16.66
C TYR A 92 0.75 3.05 -15.74
N PRO A 93 1.34 2.00 -15.11
CA PRO A 93 0.64 1.18 -14.11
C PRO A 93 0.08 2.02 -12.97
N PRO A 94 -1.12 1.70 -12.43
CA PRO A 94 -1.68 2.42 -11.28
C PRO A 94 -0.71 2.47 -10.11
N ILE A 95 -0.56 3.65 -9.50
CA ILE A 95 0.37 3.92 -8.41
C ILE A 95 -0.40 4.22 -7.13
N TRP A 96 -0.11 3.51 -6.04
CA TRP A 96 -0.64 3.77 -4.71
C TRP A 96 0.48 4.13 -3.73
N VAL A 97 0.30 5.17 -2.93
CA VAL A 97 1.35 5.70 -2.05
C VAL A 97 1.14 5.27 -0.61
N ALA A 98 2.02 4.41 -0.11
CA ALA A 98 2.08 4.10 1.31
C ALA A 98 2.64 5.31 2.09
N ALA A 99 1.86 5.84 3.02
CA ALA A 99 2.19 7.03 3.76
C ALA A 99 1.90 6.89 5.26
N PHE A 100 2.76 7.49 6.09
CA PHE A 100 2.56 7.61 7.53
C PHE A 100 2.69 9.06 7.97
N GLY A 101 1.68 9.51 8.68
CA GLY A 101 1.61 10.83 9.28
C GLY A 101 1.32 11.96 8.28
N PRO A 102 0.96 13.15 8.79
CA PRO A 102 0.31 14.22 8.03
C PRO A 102 1.12 14.71 6.82
N LYS A 103 2.44 14.86 6.98
CA LYS A 103 3.32 15.32 5.87
C LYS A 103 3.41 14.31 4.73
N ALA A 104 3.17 13.02 5.00
CA ALA A 104 3.19 11.98 3.98
C ALA A 104 1.87 11.92 3.23
N LEU A 105 0.78 11.97 3.98
CA LEU A 105 -0.58 12.00 3.46
C LEU A 105 -0.78 13.22 2.57
N ALA A 106 -0.38 14.40 3.05
CA ALA A 106 -0.44 15.61 2.26
C ALA A 106 0.40 15.55 0.98
N GLN A 107 1.58 14.92 0.99
CA GLN A 107 2.36 14.73 -0.23
C GLN A 107 1.64 13.82 -1.24
N ALA A 108 1.09 12.69 -0.81
CA ALA A 108 0.34 11.78 -1.68
C ALA A 108 -0.91 12.48 -2.27
N GLY A 109 -1.64 13.23 -1.44
CA GLY A 109 -2.82 13.98 -1.87
C GLY A 109 -2.48 15.03 -2.93
N ARG A 110 -1.44 15.87 -2.69
CA ARG A 110 -0.98 16.86 -3.68
C ARG A 110 -0.50 16.24 -5.00
N MET A 111 -0.05 15.00 -4.98
CA MET A 111 0.33 14.27 -6.20
C MET A 111 -0.88 13.65 -6.92
N GLY A 112 -2.11 13.76 -6.39
CA GLY A 112 -3.31 13.12 -6.93
C GLY A 112 -3.27 11.59 -6.88
N LEU A 113 -2.37 10.99 -6.08
CA LEU A 113 -2.18 9.56 -6.03
C LEU A 113 -2.93 8.92 -4.84
N PRO A 114 -3.57 7.75 -5.02
CA PRO A 114 -4.26 7.05 -3.94
C PRO A 114 -3.35 6.77 -2.74
N TYR A 115 -3.86 7.02 -1.54
CA TYR A 115 -3.21 6.65 -0.29
C TYR A 115 -3.43 5.17 0.02
N LEU A 116 -2.37 4.38 0.05
CA LEU A 116 -2.40 2.97 0.49
C LEU A 116 -2.27 2.90 2.02
N ALA A 117 -3.38 2.59 2.68
CA ALA A 117 -3.44 2.51 4.14
C ALA A 117 -2.58 1.36 4.70
N SER A 118 -1.93 1.63 5.83
CA SER A 118 -1.13 0.65 6.56
C SER A 118 -2.00 -0.43 7.23
N PRO A 119 -1.53 -1.69 7.32
CA PRO A 119 -2.22 -2.72 8.07
C PRO A 119 -2.14 -2.53 9.60
N MET A 120 -1.35 -1.58 10.09
CA MET A 120 -1.09 -1.35 11.52
C MET A 120 -1.99 -0.28 12.15
N GLU A 121 -2.71 0.50 11.35
CA GLU A 121 -3.55 1.61 11.84
C GLU A 121 -4.99 1.15 12.02
N GLY A 122 -5.62 1.54 13.13
CA GLY A 122 -7.03 1.27 13.39
C GLY A 122 -7.95 2.05 12.45
N ILE A 123 -9.19 1.60 12.32
CA ILE A 123 -10.15 2.16 11.35
C ILE A 123 -10.45 3.64 11.58
N ARG A 124 -10.40 4.12 12.84
CA ARG A 124 -10.59 5.54 13.16
C ARG A 124 -9.43 6.39 12.61
N THR A 125 -8.19 5.96 12.88
CA THR A 125 -7.00 6.61 12.33
C THR A 125 -7.03 6.63 10.81
N LEU A 126 -7.49 5.56 10.17
CA LEU A 126 -7.60 5.54 8.72
C LEU A 126 -8.64 6.53 8.18
N ALA A 127 -9.78 6.69 8.84
CA ALA A 127 -10.78 7.68 8.45
C ALA A 127 -10.18 9.10 8.46
N ASP A 128 -9.45 9.44 9.53
CA ASP A 128 -8.75 10.72 9.63
C ASP A 128 -7.67 10.88 8.56
N ASN A 129 -6.89 9.82 8.29
CA ASN A 129 -5.85 9.82 7.28
C ASN A 129 -6.42 10.06 5.87
N TYR A 130 -7.51 9.37 5.50
CA TYR A 130 -8.18 9.59 4.21
C TYR A 130 -8.78 10.98 4.09
N ALA A 131 -9.33 11.54 5.18
CA ALA A 131 -9.81 12.91 5.20
C ALA A 131 -8.69 13.92 4.95
N GLN A 132 -7.56 13.78 5.65
CA GLN A 132 -6.36 14.63 5.45
C GLN A 132 -5.79 14.50 4.04
N HIS A 133 -5.74 13.28 3.50
CA HIS A 133 -5.27 13.03 2.14
C HIS A 133 -6.15 13.74 1.10
N ARG A 134 -7.48 13.60 1.18
CA ARG A 134 -8.43 14.27 0.30
C ARG A 134 -8.35 15.80 0.41
N GLN A 135 -8.27 16.30 1.64
CA GLN A 135 -8.13 17.74 1.87
C GLN A 135 -6.90 18.31 1.16
N ALA A 136 -5.76 17.61 1.25
CA ALA A 136 -4.52 18.05 0.59
C ALA A 136 -4.61 18.02 -0.94
N SER A 137 -5.41 17.12 -1.52
CA SER A 137 -5.69 17.12 -2.97
C SER A 137 -6.50 18.35 -3.37
N VAL A 138 -7.57 18.65 -2.61
CA VAL A 138 -8.44 19.82 -2.87
C VAL A 138 -7.65 21.13 -2.75
N GLU A 139 -6.82 21.27 -1.73
CA GLU A 139 -5.98 22.46 -1.52
C GLU A 139 -4.97 22.69 -2.65
N GLU A 140 -4.48 21.64 -3.28
CA GLU A 140 -3.58 21.71 -4.44
C GLU A 140 -4.34 21.92 -5.77
N GLY A 141 -5.67 21.85 -5.76
CA GLY A 141 -6.49 21.92 -6.98
C GLY A 141 -6.46 20.64 -7.82
N VAL A 142 -6.07 19.51 -7.21
CA VAL A 142 -6.04 18.20 -7.85
C VAL A 142 -7.30 17.43 -7.46
N SER A 143 -7.92 16.72 -8.40
CA SER A 143 -9.05 15.84 -8.09
C SER A 143 -8.62 14.75 -7.12
N PRO A 144 -9.33 14.55 -6.00
CA PRO A 144 -9.07 13.43 -5.11
C PRO A 144 -9.19 12.09 -5.85
N ALA A 145 -8.32 11.15 -5.53
CA ALA A 145 -8.37 9.82 -6.14
C ALA A 145 -9.66 9.08 -5.71
N ASP A 146 -10.36 8.49 -6.67
CA ASP A 146 -11.57 7.69 -6.44
C ASP A 146 -11.23 6.30 -5.85
N ILE A 147 -9.98 5.88 -5.93
CA ILE A 147 -9.50 4.60 -5.42
C ILE A 147 -9.07 4.75 -3.96
N VAL A 148 -9.64 3.93 -3.09
CA VAL A 148 -9.36 3.87 -1.65
C VAL A 148 -8.81 2.48 -1.31
N PRO A 149 -7.49 2.25 -1.43
CA PRO A 149 -6.87 0.97 -1.19
C PRO A 149 -6.50 0.82 0.30
N VAL A 150 -7.05 -0.18 0.96
CA VAL A 150 -6.81 -0.47 2.38
C VAL A 150 -6.03 -1.78 2.52
N MET A 151 -4.89 -1.76 3.22
CA MET A 151 -4.14 -2.98 3.52
C MET A 151 -4.58 -3.53 4.89
N ARG A 152 -4.93 -4.82 4.96
CA ARG A 152 -5.37 -5.48 6.21
C ARG A 152 -4.79 -6.87 6.37
N THR A 153 -4.47 -7.21 7.62
CA THR A 153 -4.20 -8.59 8.00
C THR A 153 -5.53 -9.32 8.13
N VAL A 154 -5.66 -10.41 7.35
CA VAL A 154 -6.88 -11.23 7.35
C VAL A 154 -6.50 -12.69 7.62
N TYR A 155 -7.30 -13.35 8.45
CA TYR A 155 -7.28 -14.80 8.66
C TYR A 155 -8.71 -15.32 8.76
N VAL A 156 -9.05 -16.27 7.91
CA VAL A 156 -10.39 -16.87 7.85
C VAL A 156 -10.30 -18.36 8.19
N SER A 157 -11.15 -18.81 9.09
CA SER A 157 -11.26 -20.23 9.43
C SER A 157 -12.68 -20.54 9.92
N ASP A 158 -13.21 -21.70 9.54
CA ASP A 158 -14.49 -22.22 10.06
C ASP A 158 -14.33 -22.88 11.45
N ASP A 159 -13.10 -23.09 11.92
CA ASP A 159 -12.81 -23.60 13.26
C ASP A 159 -12.85 -22.47 14.29
N ALA A 160 -13.95 -22.39 15.02
CA ALA A 160 -14.16 -21.38 16.06
C ALA A 160 -13.09 -21.46 17.18
N THR A 161 -12.56 -22.66 17.48
CA THR A 161 -11.51 -22.85 18.50
C THR A 161 -10.20 -22.26 18.01
N GLU A 162 -9.82 -22.51 16.77
CA GLU A 162 -8.65 -21.92 16.14
C GLU A 162 -8.74 -20.39 16.10
N VAL A 163 -9.89 -19.86 15.65
CA VAL A 163 -10.14 -18.40 15.63
C VAL A 163 -9.97 -17.78 17.01
N ALA A 164 -10.60 -18.36 18.04
CA ALA A 164 -10.53 -17.85 19.41
C ALA A 164 -9.09 -17.84 19.94
N GLU A 165 -8.33 -18.92 19.72
CA GLU A 165 -6.94 -19.02 20.13
C GLU A 165 -6.04 -18.01 19.42
N LEU A 166 -6.19 -17.86 18.10
CA LEU A 166 -5.41 -16.90 17.31
C LEU A 166 -5.69 -15.45 17.73
N ARG A 167 -6.95 -15.10 17.98
CA ARG A 167 -7.33 -13.77 18.48
C ARG A 167 -6.71 -13.48 19.85
N LYS A 168 -6.76 -14.45 20.78
CA LYS A 168 -6.13 -14.35 22.09
C LYS A 168 -4.62 -14.14 21.97
N ARG A 169 -3.97 -14.90 21.09
CA ARG A 169 -2.53 -14.80 20.83
C ARG A 169 -2.14 -13.46 20.20
N VAL A 170 -2.95 -12.93 19.28
CA VAL A 170 -2.71 -11.58 18.72
C VAL A 170 -2.69 -10.53 19.83
N VAL A 171 -3.64 -10.60 20.77
CA VAL A 171 -3.70 -9.66 21.90
C VAL A 171 -2.46 -9.80 22.81
N SER A 172 -2.02 -11.02 23.08
CA SER A 172 -0.91 -11.28 24.03
C SER A 172 0.50 -11.19 23.41
N GLU A 173 0.65 -11.51 22.11
CA GLU A 173 1.93 -11.62 21.45
C GLU A 173 2.24 -10.45 20.50
N THR A 174 1.24 -9.59 20.19
CA THR A 174 1.41 -8.49 19.23
C THR A 174 1.15 -7.15 19.91
N GLU A 175 2.21 -6.38 20.08
CA GLU A 175 2.08 -4.98 20.48
C GLU A 175 1.80 -4.11 19.25
N ASN A 176 0.72 -3.34 19.28
CA ASN A 176 0.41 -2.34 18.25
C ASN A 176 0.25 -0.95 18.86
N SER A 177 1.36 -0.23 18.91
CA SER A 177 1.42 1.14 19.44
C SER A 177 0.72 2.19 18.56
N ARG A 178 0.12 1.79 17.44
CA ARG A 178 -0.60 2.70 16.52
C ARG A 178 -2.11 2.71 16.74
N LEU A 179 -2.62 1.86 17.62
CA LEU A 179 -4.02 1.86 17.99
C LEU A 179 -4.33 3.03 18.92
N GLN A 180 -5.48 3.63 18.71
CA GLN A 180 -6.02 4.65 19.61
C GLN A 180 -6.60 4.01 20.88
N PRO A 181 -6.72 4.76 21.98
CA PRO A 181 -7.38 4.25 23.18
C PRO A 181 -8.78 3.69 22.88
N GLY A 182 -9.03 2.46 23.33
CA GLY A 182 -10.28 1.74 23.11
C GLY A 182 -10.39 1.01 21.76
N GLU A 183 -9.37 1.04 20.91
CA GLU A 183 -9.28 0.16 19.74
C GLU A 183 -8.69 -1.20 20.14
N GLY A 184 -9.16 -2.25 19.46
CA GLY A 184 -8.74 -3.63 19.67
C GLY A 184 -8.42 -4.34 18.35
N VAL A 185 -8.34 -5.67 18.40
CA VAL A 185 -8.00 -6.50 17.23
C VAL A 185 -8.93 -6.21 16.05
N ASP A 186 -10.21 -6.03 16.30
CA ASP A 186 -11.25 -5.83 15.29
C ASP A 186 -11.13 -4.51 14.52
N ASP A 187 -10.35 -3.56 15.04
CA ASP A 187 -10.16 -2.26 14.41
C ASP A 187 -9.03 -2.26 13.38
N TRP A 188 -8.16 -3.28 13.40
CA TRP A 188 -6.99 -3.31 12.50
C TRP A 188 -6.71 -4.66 11.84
N MET A 189 -7.39 -5.76 12.26
CA MET A 189 -7.31 -7.08 11.66
C MET A 189 -8.71 -7.66 11.43
N LEU A 190 -8.81 -8.60 10.52
CA LEU A 190 -9.99 -9.42 10.29
C LEU A 190 -9.61 -10.89 10.55
N ILE A 191 -9.91 -11.38 11.76
CA ILE A 191 -9.64 -12.76 12.18
C ILE A 191 -10.95 -13.38 12.62
N GLY A 192 -11.54 -14.28 11.86
CA GLY A 192 -12.84 -14.84 12.14
C GLY A 192 -13.31 -15.85 11.11
N ASP A 193 -14.58 -16.25 11.23
CA ASP A 193 -15.26 -17.06 10.25
C ASP A 193 -15.59 -16.25 8.96
N PRO A 194 -16.06 -16.90 7.89
CA PRO A 194 -16.42 -16.22 6.65
C PRO A 194 -17.43 -15.09 6.81
N ALA A 195 -18.43 -15.25 7.69
CA ALA A 195 -19.45 -14.24 7.93
C ALA A 195 -18.83 -12.98 8.59
N TYR A 196 -18.06 -13.18 9.65
CA TYR A 196 -17.35 -12.11 10.35
C TYR A 196 -16.41 -11.32 9.42
N VAL A 197 -15.66 -12.03 8.57
CA VAL A 197 -14.72 -11.38 7.63
C VAL A 197 -15.47 -10.57 6.58
N ARG A 198 -16.57 -11.08 6.05
CA ARG A 198 -17.44 -10.38 5.11
C ARG A 198 -18.01 -9.09 5.71
N ASP A 199 -18.58 -9.18 6.92
CA ASP A 199 -19.10 -8.01 7.64
C ASP A 199 -17.99 -6.98 7.93
N GLY A 200 -16.79 -7.48 8.23
CA GLY A 200 -15.59 -6.65 8.38
C GLY A 200 -15.21 -5.89 7.09
N ILE A 201 -15.21 -6.57 5.96
CA ILE A 201 -14.96 -5.95 4.65
C ILE A 201 -16.00 -4.87 4.36
N GLN A 202 -17.28 -5.18 4.54
CA GLN A 202 -18.38 -4.23 4.37
C GLN A 202 -18.21 -3.00 5.28
N ARG A 203 -17.84 -3.18 6.54
CA ARG A 203 -17.56 -2.08 7.47
C ARG A 203 -16.47 -1.14 6.96
N TYR A 204 -15.39 -1.65 6.33
CA TYR A 204 -14.36 -0.81 5.69
C TYR A 204 -14.89 -0.08 4.47
N GLN A 205 -15.75 -0.70 3.66
CA GLN A 205 -16.40 -0.05 2.52
C GLN A 205 -17.29 1.10 2.99
N GLU A 206 -18.14 0.87 3.97
CA GLU A 206 -19.07 1.87 4.48
C GLU A 206 -18.37 3.05 5.18
N ARG A 207 -17.34 2.77 5.99
CA ARG A 207 -16.69 3.81 6.80
C ARG A 207 -15.62 4.59 6.06
N LEU A 208 -14.93 3.98 5.12
CA LEU A 208 -13.78 4.58 4.43
C LEU A 208 -14.04 4.83 2.95
N GLY A 209 -15.10 4.27 2.38
CA GLY A 209 -15.29 4.19 0.93
C GLY A 209 -14.27 3.25 0.27
N MET A 210 -13.84 2.21 0.99
CA MET A 210 -12.82 1.28 0.48
C MET A 210 -13.24 0.66 -0.85
N THR A 211 -12.37 0.76 -1.84
CA THR A 211 -12.57 0.17 -3.17
C THR A 211 -11.74 -1.10 -3.37
N HIS A 212 -10.60 -1.20 -2.71
CA HIS A 212 -9.67 -2.32 -2.83
C HIS A 212 -9.13 -2.72 -1.46
N MET A 213 -9.17 -4.02 -1.15
CA MET A 213 -8.51 -4.56 0.03
C MET A 213 -7.25 -5.32 -0.38
N VAL A 214 -6.10 -4.89 0.15
CA VAL A 214 -4.82 -5.61 0.02
C VAL A 214 -4.65 -6.48 1.25
N VAL A 215 -4.83 -7.77 1.06
CA VAL A 215 -4.73 -8.74 2.16
C VAL A 215 -3.28 -9.07 2.48
N THR A 216 -2.93 -8.98 3.76
CA THR A 216 -1.67 -9.48 4.28
C THR A 216 -1.92 -10.67 5.20
N ARG A 217 -0.99 -11.63 5.20
CA ARG A 217 -1.09 -12.80 6.06
C ARG A 217 -0.93 -12.45 7.53
N LEU A 218 -1.61 -13.19 8.39
CA LEU A 218 -1.37 -13.16 9.83
C LEU A 218 0.06 -13.66 10.12
N ARG A 219 0.79 -12.91 10.96
CA ARG A 219 2.18 -13.22 11.33
C ARG A 219 2.25 -13.53 12.82
N LEU A 220 1.97 -14.78 13.15
CA LEU A 220 2.15 -15.32 14.49
C LEU A 220 3.09 -16.53 14.43
N PRO A 221 3.99 -16.73 15.41
CA PRO A 221 4.81 -17.92 15.51
C PRO A 221 3.92 -19.19 15.52
N GLY A 222 4.38 -20.28 14.92
CA GLY A 222 3.66 -21.56 14.93
C GLY A 222 2.51 -21.71 13.93
N LEU A 223 2.11 -20.66 13.20
CA LEU A 223 1.21 -20.82 12.06
C LEU A 223 1.91 -21.59 10.93
N THR A 224 1.28 -22.67 10.51
CA THR A 224 1.78 -23.49 9.41
C THR A 224 1.43 -22.92 8.05
N GLU A 225 2.20 -23.26 7.03
CA GLU A 225 1.90 -22.88 5.66
C GLU A 225 0.53 -23.43 5.21
N SER A 226 0.17 -24.65 5.64
CA SER A 226 -1.13 -25.25 5.36
C SER A 226 -2.30 -24.42 5.87
N GLN A 227 -2.22 -23.94 7.13
CA GLN A 227 -3.23 -23.06 7.72
C GLN A 227 -3.35 -21.74 6.96
N LEU A 228 -2.21 -21.12 6.60
CA LEU A 228 -2.22 -19.88 5.84
C LEU A 228 -2.81 -20.06 4.44
N ARG A 229 -2.53 -21.16 3.77
CA ARG A 229 -3.09 -21.50 2.45
C ARG A 229 -4.60 -21.78 2.54
N ALA A 230 -5.05 -22.53 3.53
CA ALA A 230 -6.47 -22.79 3.77
C ALA A 230 -7.25 -21.51 4.01
N SER A 231 -6.70 -20.61 4.86
CA SER A 231 -7.29 -19.29 5.12
C SER A 231 -7.42 -18.44 3.85
N VAL A 232 -6.42 -18.43 2.98
CA VAL A 232 -6.47 -17.68 1.70
C VAL A 232 -7.50 -18.28 0.74
N ALA A 233 -7.61 -19.60 0.66
CA ALA A 233 -8.60 -20.27 -0.17
C ALA A 233 -10.03 -19.94 0.31
N LEU A 234 -10.28 -20.09 1.61
CA LEU A 234 -11.58 -19.79 2.21
C LEU A 234 -11.95 -18.29 2.08
N LEU A 235 -10.96 -17.39 2.18
CA LEU A 235 -11.20 -15.96 1.91
C LEU A 235 -11.63 -15.72 0.47
N ALA A 236 -11.00 -16.36 -0.51
CA ALA A 236 -11.37 -16.23 -1.91
C ALA A 236 -12.83 -16.68 -2.17
N GLU A 237 -13.24 -17.80 -1.57
CA GLU A 237 -14.62 -18.30 -1.62
C GLU A 237 -15.59 -17.31 -0.94
N THR A 238 -15.21 -16.76 0.22
CA THR A 238 -16.00 -15.79 0.99
C THR A 238 -16.29 -14.53 0.18
N VAL A 239 -15.28 -14.03 -0.52
CA VAL A 239 -15.41 -12.80 -1.35
C VAL A 239 -16.19 -13.09 -2.63
N ALA A 240 -15.94 -14.23 -3.30
CA ALA A 240 -16.66 -14.62 -4.52
C ALA A 240 -18.16 -14.79 -4.29
N ALA A 241 -18.57 -15.28 -3.11
CA ALA A 241 -19.98 -15.45 -2.74
C ALA A 241 -20.71 -14.11 -2.47
N SER A 242 -19.97 -12.99 -2.41
CA SER A 242 -20.49 -11.64 -2.10
C SER A 242 -20.55 -10.72 -3.32
N SER A 243 -20.08 -11.19 -4.48
CA SER A 243 -20.07 -10.49 -5.77
C SER A 243 -21.26 -10.90 -6.61
#